data_aab1dbdaf75eacdcaf01317f90b64601
#
_entry.id   aab1dbdaf75eacdcaf01317f90b64601
#
_cell.length_a   1.000
_cell.length_b   1.000
_cell.length_c   1.000
_cell.angle_alpha   90.00
_cell.angle_beta   90.00
_cell.angle_gamma   90.00
#
_symmetry.space_group_name_H-M   'P 1'
#
loop_
_entity.id
_entity.type
_entity.pdbx_description
1 polymer ?
#
loop_
_entity_poly.entity_id
_entity_poly.type
_entity_poly.pdbx_seq_one_letter_code
_entity_poly.pdbx_strand_id
1 'polypeptide(L)'
;KDLILEFIFLSNQSFKTFAFSIGVFGVFLTTIYSSRLLIHVFHMENNSDEKVFAHIHESPMIMVLPLIILAFFSIFFGITFNSFFAGPILEDIWSKFIYINSEINKMYSLGDIPKVIKKLPLIMIILGLIISILGYFKFGSQIGYLKRKLHLVVNFFYNKCYIDELYEIIIIKPSKYLGRGFWKSIDLDLIDNLGPNGISRLVGSFGTMVSKLQSGYLYHYVLSVVIGLTLFISIYIYIF
;
A
#
# COMPACT_ATOMS: atom_id res chain seq x y z
N LYS A 1 3.77 -20.05 8.55
CA LYS A 1 3.86 -20.77 7.26
C LYS A 1 3.70 -22.28 7.46
N ASP A 2 4.34 -22.87 8.48
CA ASP A 2 4.33 -24.33 8.72
C ASP A 2 2.92 -24.85 8.99
N LEU A 3 2.16 -24.19 9.89
CA LEU A 3 0.77 -24.54 10.17
C LEU A 3 -0.12 -24.50 8.91
N ILE A 4 0.07 -23.51 8.05
CA ILE A 4 -0.71 -23.40 6.80
C ILE A 4 -0.44 -24.61 5.90
N LEU A 5 0.81 -25.02 5.75
CA LEU A 5 1.19 -26.19 4.96
C LEU A 5 0.64 -27.49 5.56
N GLU A 6 0.66 -27.62 6.88
CA GLU A 6 0.07 -28.75 7.60
C GLU A 6 -1.44 -28.83 7.36
N PHE A 7 -2.16 -27.72 7.43
CA PHE A 7 -3.60 -27.68 7.15
C PHE A 7 -3.93 -27.97 5.67
N ILE A 8 -3.14 -27.48 4.73
CA ILE A 8 -3.31 -27.81 3.30
C ILE A 8 -3.16 -29.34 3.11
N PHE A 9 -2.19 -29.94 3.75
CA PHE A 9 -1.97 -31.38 3.64
C PHE A 9 -3.13 -32.20 4.24
N LEU A 10 -3.71 -31.77 5.35
CA LEU A 10 -4.85 -32.43 6.00
C LEU A 10 -6.19 -32.20 5.25
N SER A 11 -6.27 -31.17 4.41
CA SER A 11 -7.51 -30.85 3.72
C SER A 11 -7.98 -31.99 2.80
N ASN A 12 -9.29 -32.20 2.70
CA ASN A 12 -9.90 -33.19 1.79
C ASN A 12 -10.14 -32.66 0.37
N GLN A 13 -9.55 -31.51 0.01
CA GLN A 13 -9.74 -30.91 -1.30
C GLN A 13 -8.94 -31.63 -2.40
N SER A 14 -9.51 -31.70 -3.59
CA SER A 14 -8.87 -32.36 -4.75
C SER A 14 -7.51 -31.76 -5.11
N PHE A 15 -7.32 -30.48 -4.85
CA PHE A 15 -6.07 -29.75 -5.17
C PHE A 15 -5.05 -29.72 -4.05
N LYS A 16 -5.25 -30.44 -2.92
CA LYS A 16 -4.36 -30.39 -1.76
C LYS A 16 -2.90 -30.66 -2.08
N THR A 17 -2.63 -31.70 -2.88
CA THR A 17 -1.26 -32.10 -3.23
C THR A 17 -0.56 -31.00 -4.07
N PHE A 18 -1.27 -30.40 -5.00
CA PHE A 18 -0.76 -29.30 -5.83
C PHE A 18 -0.49 -28.06 -4.98
N ALA A 19 -1.45 -27.65 -4.16
CA ALA A 19 -1.31 -26.49 -3.28
C ALA A 19 -0.18 -26.68 -2.26
N PHE A 20 -0.05 -27.88 -1.68
CA PHE A 20 1.05 -28.23 -0.80
C PHE A 20 2.40 -28.14 -1.48
N SER A 21 2.53 -28.72 -2.69
CA SER A 21 3.78 -28.69 -3.46
C SER A 21 4.22 -27.28 -3.82
N ILE A 22 3.28 -26.44 -4.27
CA ILE A 22 3.56 -25.03 -4.55
C ILE A 22 3.95 -24.28 -3.27
N GLY A 23 3.27 -24.54 -2.16
CA GLY A 23 3.60 -23.94 -0.87
C GLY A 23 5.01 -24.27 -0.41
N VAL A 24 5.39 -25.56 -0.49
CA VAL A 24 6.75 -26.04 -0.15
C VAL A 24 7.81 -25.46 -1.07
N PHE A 25 7.54 -25.39 -2.39
CA PHE A 25 8.42 -24.74 -3.35
C PHE A 25 8.53 -23.23 -3.08
N GLY A 26 7.44 -22.59 -2.65
CA GLY A 26 7.43 -21.20 -2.21
C GLY A 26 8.33 -20.95 -1.00
N VAL A 27 8.39 -21.86 -0.02
CA VAL A 27 9.34 -21.79 1.12
C VAL A 27 10.79 -21.82 0.62
N PHE A 28 11.10 -22.70 -0.30
CA PHE A 28 12.43 -22.78 -0.90
C PHE A 28 12.82 -21.50 -1.62
N LEU A 29 11.96 -20.95 -2.48
CA LEU A 29 12.22 -19.69 -3.19
C LEU A 29 12.34 -18.51 -2.23
N THR A 30 11.50 -18.43 -1.19
CA THR A 30 11.60 -17.34 -0.19
C THR A 30 12.93 -17.36 0.53
N THR A 31 13.47 -18.53 0.82
CA THR A 31 14.79 -18.67 1.43
C THR A 31 15.89 -18.17 0.51
N ILE A 32 15.83 -18.52 -0.78
CA ILE A 32 16.82 -18.07 -1.77
C ILE A 32 16.84 -16.55 -1.89
N TYR A 33 15.68 -15.88 -2.04
CA TYR A 33 15.68 -14.44 -2.21
C TYR A 33 16.06 -13.69 -0.93
N SER A 34 15.68 -14.20 0.24
CA SER A 34 16.06 -13.60 1.51
C SER A 34 17.57 -13.74 1.77
N SER A 35 18.14 -14.92 1.48
CA SER A 35 19.58 -15.16 1.55
C SER A 35 20.35 -14.29 0.57
N ARG A 36 19.84 -14.11 -0.64
CA ARG A 36 20.42 -13.20 -1.63
C ARG A 36 20.56 -11.79 -1.07
N LEU A 37 19.49 -11.27 -0.46
CA LEU A 37 19.49 -9.94 0.14
C LEU A 37 20.59 -9.83 1.21
N LEU A 38 20.66 -10.79 2.14
CA LEU A 38 21.66 -10.81 3.20
C LEU A 38 23.10 -10.91 2.64
N ILE A 39 23.33 -11.80 1.68
CA ILE A 39 24.65 -11.98 1.08
C ILE A 39 25.11 -10.71 0.36
N HIS A 40 24.25 -10.10 -0.45
CA HIS A 40 24.63 -8.89 -1.19
C HIS A 40 24.85 -7.67 -0.31
N VAL A 41 24.07 -7.53 0.77
CA VAL A 41 24.17 -6.34 1.64
C VAL A 41 25.35 -6.46 2.63
N PHE A 42 25.60 -7.66 3.18
CA PHE A 42 26.54 -7.82 4.31
C PHE A 42 27.80 -8.60 3.97
N HIS A 43 27.83 -9.38 2.89
CA HIS A 43 28.93 -10.32 2.63
C HIS A 43 29.62 -10.14 1.26
N MET A 44 29.05 -9.34 0.36
CA MET A 44 29.65 -9.05 -0.93
C MET A 44 30.50 -7.78 -0.87
N GLU A 45 31.37 -7.61 -1.90
CA GLU A 45 32.15 -6.40 -2.06
C GLU A 45 31.26 -5.17 -2.22
N ASN A 46 31.74 -4.06 -1.69
CA ASN A 46 31.04 -2.80 -1.75
C ASN A 46 30.97 -2.28 -3.20
N ASN A 47 29.76 -1.99 -3.68
CA ASN A 47 29.52 -1.42 -5.01
C ASN A 47 29.29 0.10 -5.00
N SER A 48 29.45 0.76 -3.84
CA SER A 48 29.32 2.21 -3.76
C SER A 48 30.66 2.90 -4.10
N ASP A 49 30.57 4.17 -4.53
CA ASP A 49 31.74 4.99 -4.78
C ASP A 49 32.61 5.12 -3.52
N GLU A 50 33.93 5.11 -3.66
CA GLU A 50 34.87 5.23 -2.53
C GLU A 50 34.61 6.47 -1.66
N LYS A 51 34.20 7.58 -2.27
CA LYS A 51 33.83 8.81 -1.55
C LYS A 51 32.63 8.63 -0.66
N VAL A 52 31.61 7.87 -1.10
CA VAL A 52 30.41 7.57 -0.33
C VAL A 52 30.75 6.61 0.79
N PHE A 53 31.54 5.57 0.50
CA PHE A 53 31.95 4.58 1.49
C PHE A 53 32.76 5.18 2.65
N ALA A 54 33.67 6.12 2.35
CA ALA A 54 34.45 6.81 3.37
C ALA A 54 33.65 7.65 4.37
N HIS A 55 32.41 8.03 4.00
CA HIS A 55 31.51 8.81 4.86
C HIS A 55 30.44 7.98 5.56
N ILE A 56 30.44 6.66 5.37
CA ILE A 56 29.50 5.77 6.04
C ILE A 56 29.93 5.62 7.51
N HIS A 57 28.99 5.89 8.40
CA HIS A 57 29.14 5.72 9.85
C HIS A 57 27.93 4.98 10.42
N GLU A 58 28.11 4.34 11.55
CA GLU A 58 27.04 3.66 12.25
C GLU A 58 25.93 4.65 12.68
N SER A 59 24.70 4.17 12.64
CA SER A 59 23.53 4.96 13.06
C SER A 59 23.59 5.28 14.56
N PRO A 60 23.09 6.45 14.99
CA PRO A 60 23.07 6.82 16.42
C PRO A 60 22.23 5.80 17.23
N MET A 61 22.59 5.60 18.49
CA MET A 61 21.97 4.61 19.40
C MET A 61 20.45 4.74 19.50
N ILE A 62 19.90 5.94 19.35
CA ILE A 62 18.45 6.19 19.35
C ILE A 62 17.75 5.42 18.23
N MET A 63 18.41 5.25 17.07
CA MET A 63 17.87 4.48 15.93
C MET A 63 18.15 2.98 16.05
N VAL A 64 19.27 2.61 16.69
CA VAL A 64 19.68 1.20 16.84
C VAL A 64 18.87 0.50 17.94
N LEU A 65 18.54 1.19 19.02
CA LEU A 65 17.82 0.60 20.16
C LEU A 65 16.49 -0.05 19.79
N PRO A 66 15.59 0.60 19.03
CA PRO A 66 14.35 -0.06 18.59
C PRO A 66 14.61 -1.30 17.74
N LEU A 67 15.65 -1.31 16.90
CA LEU A 67 16.02 -2.46 16.08
C LEU A 67 16.50 -3.63 16.93
N ILE A 68 17.27 -3.37 17.99
CA ILE A 68 17.71 -4.40 18.95
C ILE A 68 16.50 -5.01 19.66
N ILE A 69 15.55 -4.19 20.11
CA ILE A 69 14.33 -4.67 20.75
C ILE A 69 13.52 -5.54 19.78
N LEU A 70 13.33 -5.10 18.54
CA LEU A 70 12.62 -5.87 17.52
C LEU A 70 13.34 -7.19 17.20
N ALA A 71 14.66 -7.17 17.10
CA ALA A 71 15.46 -8.37 16.87
C ALA A 71 15.31 -9.39 18.02
N PHE A 72 15.34 -8.91 19.26
CA PHE A 72 15.11 -9.73 20.45
C PHE A 72 13.73 -10.42 20.38
N PHE A 73 12.67 -9.66 20.16
CA PHE A 73 11.33 -10.22 20.03
C PHE A 73 11.18 -11.15 18.82
N SER A 74 11.83 -10.84 17.71
CA SER A 74 11.82 -11.70 16.51
C SER A 74 12.39 -13.09 16.78
N ILE A 75 13.40 -13.22 17.65
CA ILE A 75 14.02 -14.50 18.01
C ILE A 75 13.20 -15.23 19.06
N PHE A 76 12.78 -14.56 20.11
CA PHE A 76 12.24 -15.21 21.31
C PHE A 76 10.71 -15.31 21.31
N PHE A 77 9.99 -14.40 20.64
CA PHE A 77 8.54 -14.33 20.69
C PHE A 77 7.87 -15.60 20.18
N GLY A 78 8.37 -16.18 19.08
CA GLY A 78 7.82 -17.40 18.51
C GLY A 78 7.90 -18.60 19.47
N ILE A 79 8.99 -18.72 20.21
CA ILE A 79 9.20 -19.81 21.16
C ILE A 79 8.31 -19.62 22.39
N THR A 80 8.29 -18.42 22.95
CA THR A 80 7.58 -18.10 24.18
C THR A 80 6.06 -18.15 24.02
N PHE A 81 5.54 -17.62 22.90
CA PHE A 81 4.11 -17.49 22.66
C PHE A 81 3.53 -18.56 21.72
N ASN A 82 4.31 -19.56 21.32
CA ASN A 82 3.83 -20.64 20.45
C ASN A 82 2.61 -21.37 21.04
N SER A 83 2.62 -21.67 22.33
CA SER A 83 1.50 -22.31 23.02
C SER A 83 0.23 -21.44 23.08
N PHE A 84 0.40 -20.12 23.09
CA PHE A 84 -0.70 -19.16 23.10
C PHE A 84 -1.36 -19.02 21.72
N PHE A 85 -0.57 -19.00 20.64
CA PHE A 85 -1.08 -18.78 19.28
C PHE A 85 -1.35 -20.08 18.50
N ALA A 86 -0.75 -21.17 18.84
CA ALA A 86 -0.84 -22.44 18.09
C ALA A 86 -1.02 -23.69 18.99
N GLY A 87 -1.21 -23.50 20.30
CA GLY A 87 -1.36 -24.58 21.28
C GLY A 87 -2.79 -24.71 21.81
N PRO A 88 -2.98 -25.58 22.81
CA PRO A 88 -4.30 -25.86 23.41
C PRO A 88 -4.97 -24.63 24.04
N ILE A 89 -4.18 -23.61 24.43
CA ILE A 89 -4.70 -22.33 24.94
C ILE A 89 -5.45 -21.57 23.84
N LEU A 90 -5.13 -21.81 22.58
CA LEU A 90 -5.83 -21.25 21.44
C LEU A 90 -7.32 -21.61 21.43
N GLU A 91 -7.64 -22.87 21.72
CA GLU A 91 -9.03 -23.36 21.72
C GLU A 91 -9.88 -22.68 22.80
N ASP A 92 -9.31 -22.50 24.00
CA ASP A 92 -10.02 -21.90 25.13
C ASP A 92 -10.28 -20.38 24.95
N ILE A 93 -9.31 -19.66 24.40
CA ILE A 93 -9.39 -18.21 24.25
C ILE A 93 -10.14 -17.86 22.97
N TRP A 94 -9.72 -18.41 21.83
CA TRP A 94 -10.22 -18.00 20.52
C TRP A 94 -11.59 -18.57 20.19
N SER A 95 -11.95 -19.74 20.72
CA SER A 95 -13.31 -20.32 20.56
C SER A 95 -14.41 -19.41 21.10
N LYS A 96 -14.09 -18.53 22.05
CA LYS A 96 -15.03 -17.55 22.61
C LYS A 96 -15.22 -16.32 21.70
N PHE A 97 -14.25 -16.02 20.85
CA PHE A 97 -14.24 -14.81 20.01
C PHE A 97 -14.44 -15.12 18.52
N ILE A 98 -14.03 -16.31 18.08
CA ILE A 98 -14.12 -16.72 16.67
C ILE A 98 -14.96 -17.99 16.60
N TYR A 99 -16.04 -17.94 15.81
CA TYR A 99 -16.82 -19.14 15.53
C TYR A 99 -15.99 -20.11 14.69
N ILE A 100 -15.63 -21.25 15.26
CA ILE A 100 -14.91 -22.33 14.58
C ILE A 100 -15.92 -23.43 14.27
N ASN A 101 -16.07 -23.77 13.00
CA ASN A 101 -16.95 -24.86 12.58
C ASN A 101 -16.41 -26.19 13.16
N SER A 102 -17.33 -27.04 13.65
CA SER A 102 -17.01 -28.34 14.26
C SER A 102 -16.24 -29.28 13.33
N GLU A 103 -16.40 -29.15 12.01
CA GLU A 103 -15.59 -29.90 11.04
C GLU A 103 -14.14 -29.48 11.02
N ILE A 104 -13.87 -28.19 11.24
CA ILE A 104 -12.50 -27.65 11.33
C ILE A 104 -11.83 -28.13 12.63
N ASN A 105 -12.55 -28.23 13.74
CA ASN A 105 -12.00 -28.76 14.98
C ASN A 105 -11.49 -30.21 14.84
N LYS A 106 -12.10 -31.03 14.01
CA LYS A 106 -11.59 -32.39 13.70
C LYS A 106 -10.27 -32.36 12.90
N MET A 107 -10.01 -31.29 12.16
CA MET A 107 -8.73 -31.11 11.45
C MET A 107 -7.59 -30.64 12.38
N TYR A 108 -7.91 -30.18 13.59
CA TYR A 108 -6.91 -29.74 14.58
C TYR A 108 -6.16 -30.86 15.27
N SER A 109 -6.54 -32.14 15.06
CA SER A 109 -5.74 -33.29 15.52
C SER A 109 -4.46 -33.38 14.66
N LEU A 110 -3.55 -32.44 14.86
CA LEU A 110 -2.21 -32.39 14.23
C LEU A 110 -1.35 -33.65 14.53
N GLY A 111 -1.92 -34.60 15.24
CA GLY A 111 -1.27 -35.89 15.55
C GLY A 111 -1.02 -36.78 14.34
N ASP A 112 -1.88 -36.73 13.34
CA ASP A 112 -1.88 -37.66 12.20
C ASP A 112 -0.95 -37.25 11.05
N ILE A 113 -0.25 -36.11 11.16
CA ILE A 113 0.67 -35.68 10.12
C ILE A 113 2.00 -36.42 10.21
N PRO A 114 2.44 -37.10 9.14
CA PRO A 114 3.73 -37.76 9.12
C PRO A 114 4.88 -36.79 9.48
N LYS A 115 5.78 -37.22 10.35
CA LYS A 115 6.92 -36.41 10.81
C LYS A 115 7.78 -35.84 9.67
N VAL A 116 7.80 -36.54 8.54
CA VAL A 116 8.52 -36.10 7.33
C VAL A 116 7.89 -34.83 6.78
N ILE A 117 6.57 -34.75 6.72
CA ILE A 117 5.85 -33.56 6.18
C ILE A 117 6.03 -32.35 7.10
N LYS A 118 6.00 -32.54 8.42
CA LYS A 118 6.29 -31.47 9.38
C LYS A 118 7.71 -30.88 9.22
N LYS A 119 8.70 -31.74 8.88
CA LYS A 119 10.10 -31.34 8.72
C LYS A 119 10.41 -30.81 7.30
N LEU A 120 9.54 -31.00 6.32
CA LEU A 120 9.79 -30.70 4.93
C LEU A 120 10.05 -29.18 4.68
N PRO A 121 9.33 -28.24 5.30
CA PRO A 121 9.67 -26.82 5.18
C PRO A 121 11.07 -26.48 5.70
N LEU A 122 11.48 -27.07 6.83
CA LEU A 122 12.81 -26.88 7.39
C LEU A 122 13.91 -27.40 6.43
N ILE A 123 13.70 -28.57 5.84
CA ILE A 123 14.62 -29.15 4.85
C ILE A 123 14.74 -28.19 3.66
N MET A 124 13.64 -27.63 3.17
CA MET A 124 13.65 -26.69 2.05
C MET A 124 14.36 -25.37 2.38
N ILE A 125 14.25 -24.89 3.62
CA ILE A 125 15.01 -23.72 4.09
C ILE A 125 16.50 -24.03 4.06
N ILE A 126 16.93 -25.17 4.62
CA ILE A 126 18.35 -25.57 4.63
C ILE A 126 18.89 -25.72 3.21
N LEU A 127 18.16 -26.37 2.32
CA LEU A 127 18.53 -26.52 0.90
C LEU A 127 18.62 -25.15 0.20
N GLY A 128 17.67 -24.25 0.41
CA GLY A 128 17.67 -22.91 -0.14
C GLY A 128 18.89 -22.10 0.33
N LEU A 129 19.24 -22.18 1.61
CA LEU A 129 20.45 -21.55 2.16
C LEU A 129 21.73 -22.10 1.52
N ILE A 130 21.88 -23.42 1.46
CA ILE A 130 23.06 -24.06 0.85
C ILE A 130 23.20 -23.64 -0.62
N ILE A 131 22.11 -23.69 -1.40
CA ILE A 131 22.12 -23.31 -2.82
C ILE A 131 22.47 -21.82 -2.98
N SER A 132 21.95 -20.94 -2.13
CA SER A 132 22.28 -19.53 -2.16
C SER A 132 23.75 -19.28 -1.87
N ILE A 133 24.29 -19.85 -0.80
CA ILE A 133 25.69 -19.68 -0.42
C ILE A 133 26.61 -20.21 -1.54
N LEU A 134 26.39 -21.41 -2.00
CA LEU A 134 27.19 -22.01 -3.07
C LEU A 134 27.07 -21.20 -4.37
N GLY A 135 25.86 -20.76 -4.72
CA GLY A 135 25.58 -19.98 -5.92
C GLY A 135 26.33 -18.67 -5.94
N TYR A 136 26.28 -17.91 -4.86
CA TYR A 136 26.90 -16.58 -4.83
C TYR A 136 28.40 -16.61 -4.60
N PHE A 137 28.91 -17.48 -3.73
CA PHE A 137 30.35 -17.52 -3.43
C PHE A 137 31.16 -18.38 -4.41
N LYS A 138 30.59 -19.50 -4.89
CA LYS A 138 31.37 -20.46 -5.71
C LYS A 138 31.00 -20.43 -7.19
N PHE A 139 29.73 -20.24 -7.52
CA PHE A 139 29.21 -20.38 -8.87
C PHE A 139 28.80 -19.06 -9.54
N GLY A 140 29.36 -17.93 -9.11
CA GLY A 140 29.01 -16.60 -9.63
C GLY A 140 29.21 -16.44 -11.15
N SER A 141 30.30 -17.02 -11.69
CA SER A 141 30.59 -17.00 -13.14
C SER A 141 29.57 -17.82 -13.94
N GLN A 142 29.17 -18.98 -13.44
CA GLN A 142 28.17 -19.85 -14.07
C GLN A 142 26.77 -19.21 -14.04
N ILE A 143 26.41 -18.55 -12.95
CA ILE A 143 25.19 -17.76 -12.85
C ILE A 143 25.21 -16.61 -13.86
N GLY A 144 26.33 -15.92 -14.04
CA GLY A 144 26.52 -14.89 -15.06
C GLY A 144 26.34 -15.42 -16.49
N TYR A 145 26.85 -16.61 -16.79
CA TYR A 145 26.62 -17.29 -18.08
C TYR A 145 25.14 -17.64 -18.29
N LEU A 146 24.51 -18.23 -17.28
CA LEU A 146 23.07 -18.60 -17.33
C LEU A 146 22.18 -17.38 -17.53
N LYS A 147 22.48 -16.26 -16.82
CA LYS A 147 21.80 -14.98 -16.99
C LYS A 147 21.85 -14.46 -18.42
N ARG A 148 23.01 -14.59 -19.09
CA ARG A 148 23.17 -14.20 -20.50
C ARG A 148 22.37 -15.11 -21.44
N LYS A 149 22.39 -16.42 -21.21
CA LYS A 149 21.65 -17.40 -22.03
C LYS A 149 20.12 -17.24 -21.89
N LEU A 150 19.64 -16.93 -20.70
CA LEU A 150 18.22 -16.75 -20.39
C LEU A 150 17.81 -15.27 -20.33
N HIS A 151 18.46 -14.40 -21.11
CA HIS A 151 18.28 -12.95 -21.01
C HIS A 151 16.81 -12.50 -21.17
N LEU A 152 16.01 -13.15 -22.02
CA LEU A 152 14.58 -12.83 -22.18
C LEU A 152 13.80 -13.07 -20.90
N VAL A 153 14.00 -14.23 -20.27
CA VAL A 153 13.32 -14.58 -19.01
C VAL A 153 13.82 -13.67 -17.88
N VAL A 154 15.12 -13.43 -17.83
CA VAL A 154 15.71 -12.55 -16.83
C VAL A 154 15.18 -11.12 -16.98
N ASN A 155 15.10 -10.58 -18.20
CA ASN A 155 14.55 -9.25 -18.45
C ASN A 155 13.06 -9.17 -18.11
N PHE A 156 12.29 -10.21 -18.37
CA PHE A 156 10.88 -10.27 -18.00
C PHE A 156 10.71 -10.12 -16.47
N PHE A 157 11.45 -10.90 -15.68
CA PHE A 157 11.41 -10.81 -14.23
C PHE A 157 12.09 -9.55 -13.68
N TYR A 158 13.15 -9.06 -14.32
CA TYR A 158 13.82 -7.81 -13.95
C TYR A 158 12.88 -6.60 -14.08
N ASN A 159 12.07 -6.59 -15.13
CA ASN A 159 11.03 -5.58 -15.33
C ASN A 159 9.72 -5.93 -14.60
N LYS A 160 9.79 -6.72 -13.51
CA LYS A 160 8.63 -7.08 -12.66
C LYS A 160 7.44 -7.64 -13.45
N CYS A 161 7.72 -8.47 -14.44
CA CYS A 161 6.74 -9.06 -15.36
C CYS A 161 5.92 -8.00 -16.14
N TYR A 162 6.39 -6.78 -16.26
CA TYR A 162 5.69 -5.63 -16.86
C TYR A 162 4.33 -5.33 -16.24
N ILE A 163 4.13 -5.74 -14.98
CA ILE A 163 2.86 -5.51 -14.27
C ILE A 163 2.67 -4.04 -13.96
N ASP A 164 3.74 -3.33 -13.58
CA ASP A 164 3.69 -1.90 -13.27
C ASP A 164 3.27 -1.09 -14.52
N GLU A 165 3.82 -1.41 -15.68
CA GLU A 165 3.47 -0.80 -16.96
C GLU A 165 2.03 -1.09 -17.36
N LEU A 166 1.57 -2.31 -17.14
CA LEU A 166 0.19 -2.70 -17.39
C LEU A 166 -0.77 -1.92 -16.49
N TYR A 167 -0.46 -1.80 -15.21
CA TYR A 167 -1.24 -0.97 -14.27
C TYR A 167 -1.23 0.50 -14.67
N GLU A 168 -0.08 1.00 -15.12
CA GLU A 168 0.01 2.39 -15.57
C GLU A 168 -0.92 2.66 -16.75
N ILE A 169 -0.96 1.76 -17.75
CA ILE A 169 -1.77 1.92 -18.96
C ILE A 169 -3.25 1.73 -18.66
N ILE A 170 -3.62 0.69 -17.90
CA ILE A 170 -5.02 0.30 -17.71
C ILE A 170 -5.72 1.12 -16.62
N ILE A 171 -5.01 1.46 -15.56
CA ILE A 171 -5.62 2.08 -14.37
C ILE A 171 -5.15 3.51 -14.20
N ILE A 172 -3.83 3.76 -14.15
CA ILE A 172 -3.30 5.06 -13.74
C ILE A 172 -3.55 6.15 -14.79
N LYS A 173 -3.24 5.88 -16.06
CA LYS A 173 -3.48 6.86 -17.15
C LYS A 173 -4.95 7.21 -17.33
N PRO A 174 -5.89 6.24 -17.42
CA PRO A 174 -7.32 6.55 -17.48
C PRO A 174 -7.84 7.30 -16.25
N SER A 175 -7.42 6.90 -15.05
CA SER A 175 -7.81 7.59 -13.81
C SER A 175 -7.31 9.03 -13.76
N LYS A 176 -6.07 9.28 -14.18
CA LYS A 176 -5.53 10.62 -14.30
C LYS A 176 -6.26 11.45 -15.37
N TYR A 177 -6.65 10.82 -16.47
CA TYR A 177 -7.43 11.50 -17.51
C TYR A 177 -8.82 11.91 -17.00
N LEU A 178 -9.53 11.00 -16.36
CA LEU A 178 -10.83 11.29 -15.73
C LEU A 178 -10.70 12.33 -14.63
N GLY A 179 -9.72 12.22 -13.76
CA GLY A 179 -9.47 13.19 -12.69
C GLY A 179 -9.20 14.61 -13.23
N ARG A 180 -8.42 14.72 -14.31
CA ARG A 180 -8.20 16.02 -14.98
C ARG A 180 -9.48 16.58 -15.61
N GLY A 181 -10.31 15.71 -16.19
CA GLY A 181 -11.62 16.08 -16.72
C GLY A 181 -12.51 16.67 -15.62
N PHE A 182 -12.67 15.96 -14.52
CA PHE A 182 -13.46 16.40 -13.38
C PHE A 182 -12.92 17.68 -12.74
N TRP A 183 -11.61 17.77 -12.54
CA TRP A 183 -10.98 18.98 -12.04
C TRP A 183 -11.26 20.19 -12.94
N LYS A 184 -11.07 20.06 -14.25
CA LYS A 184 -11.27 21.17 -15.17
C LYS A 184 -12.74 21.55 -15.32
N SER A 185 -13.62 20.57 -15.55
CA SER A 185 -15.03 20.86 -15.89
C SER A 185 -15.90 21.10 -14.66
N ILE A 186 -15.65 20.37 -13.57
CA ILE A 186 -16.48 20.48 -12.36
C ILE A 186 -15.88 21.50 -11.40
N ASP A 187 -14.60 21.34 -11.03
CA ASP A 187 -13.99 22.20 -10.02
C ASP A 187 -13.79 23.62 -10.54
N LEU A 188 -13.05 23.78 -11.65
CA LEU A 188 -12.72 25.11 -12.17
C LEU A 188 -13.92 25.77 -12.85
N ASP A 189 -14.62 25.08 -13.76
CA ASP A 189 -15.66 25.72 -14.56
C ASP A 189 -16.98 25.86 -13.80
N LEU A 190 -17.41 24.79 -13.12
CA LEU A 190 -18.72 24.81 -12.46
C LEU A 190 -18.63 25.38 -11.04
N ILE A 191 -17.75 24.87 -10.20
CA ILE A 191 -17.69 25.29 -8.79
C ILE A 191 -17.05 26.68 -8.67
N ASP A 192 -15.83 26.87 -9.17
CA ASP A 192 -15.11 28.13 -8.99
C ASP A 192 -15.67 29.26 -9.83
N ASN A 193 -15.89 29.02 -11.13
CA ASN A 193 -16.31 30.09 -12.03
C ASN A 193 -17.78 30.51 -11.86
N LEU A 194 -18.70 29.56 -11.63
CA LEU A 194 -20.12 29.88 -11.38
C LEU A 194 -20.38 30.19 -9.91
N GLY A 195 -19.73 29.54 -8.99
CA GLY A 195 -19.90 29.77 -7.56
C GLY A 195 -19.20 31.03 -7.08
N PRO A 196 -18.10 30.95 -6.32
CA PRO A 196 -17.49 32.10 -5.66
C PRO A 196 -17.08 33.24 -6.65
N ASN A 197 -16.43 32.88 -7.75
CA ASN A 197 -15.95 33.86 -8.72
C ASN A 197 -17.09 34.46 -9.57
N GLY A 198 -18.11 33.65 -9.88
CA GLY A 198 -19.31 34.13 -10.58
C GLY A 198 -20.10 35.12 -9.75
N ILE A 199 -20.38 34.74 -8.49
CA ILE A 199 -21.08 35.62 -7.55
C ILE A 199 -20.29 36.92 -7.32
N SER A 200 -18.98 36.81 -7.09
CA SER A 200 -18.11 37.99 -6.92
C SER A 200 -18.17 38.93 -8.13
N ARG A 201 -18.12 38.38 -9.36
CA ARG A 201 -18.26 39.18 -10.60
C ARG A 201 -19.63 39.84 -10.71
N LEU A 202 -20.71 39.14 -10.36
CA LEU A 202 -22.05 39.71 -10.34
C LEU A 202 -22.14 40.88 -9.35
N VAL A 203 -21.69 40.67 -8.11
CA VAL A 203 -21.68 41.76 -7.09
C VAL A 203 -20.85 42.92 -7.54
N GLY A 204 -19.65 42.68 -8.10
CA GLY A 204 -18.82 43.72 -8.66
C GLY A 204 -19.51 44.51 -9.81
N SER A 205 -20.19 43.81 -10.72
CA SER A 205 -20.92 44.40 -11.81
C SER A 205 -22.12 45.25 -11.31
N PHE A 206 -22.87 44.70 -10.35
CA PHE A 206 -23.93 45.49 -9.68
C PHE A 206 -23.36 46.70 -8.96
N GLY A 207 -22.25 46.57 -8.24
CA GLY A 207 -21.59 47.69 -7.59
C GLY A 207 -21.19 48.82 -8.54
N THR A 208 -20.62 48.45 -9.68
CA THR A 208 -20.28 49.44 -10.73
C THR A 208 -21.52 50.08 -11.38
N MET A 209 -22.61 49.31 -11.53
CA MET A 209 -23.88 49.87 -12.05
C MET A 209 -24.48 50.86 -11.06
N VAL A 210 -24.55 50.51 -9.79
CA VAL A 210 -25.06 51.38 -8.71
C VAL A 210 -24.16 52.63 -8.54
N SER A 211 -22.84 52.45 -8.61
CA SER A 211 -21.90 53.58 -8.55
C SER A 211 -22.13 54.62 -9.65
N LYS A 212 -22.58 54.21 -10.85
CA LYS A 212 -22.95 55.15 -11.93
C LYS A 212 -24.17 56.00 -11.62
N LEU A 213 -25.03 55.61 -10.69
CA LEU A 213 -26.16 56.42 -10.21
C LEU A 213 -25.71 57.59 -9.33
N GLN A 214 -24.48 57.50 -8.78
CA GLN A 214 -23.89 58.59 -8.02
C GLN A 214 -23.37 59.66 -8.98
N SER A 215 -24.26 60.60 -9.33
CA SER A 215 -23.93 61.67 -10.28
C SER A 215 -23.07 62.78 -9.66
N GLY A 216 -22.87 62.81 -8.34
CA GLY A 216 -22.18 63.87 -7.63
C GLY A 216 -22.97 65.19 -7.48
N TYR A 217 -24.15 65.30 -8.09
CA TYR A 217 -24.98 66.51 -8.04
C TYR A 217 -26.04 66.38 -6.95
N LEU A 218 -26.07 67.28 -5.98
CA LEU A 218 -26.97 67.27 -4.85
C LEU A 218 -28.43 67.16 -5.23
N TYR A 219 -28.85 67.89 -6.29
CA TYR A 219 -30.23 67.89 -6.74
C TYR A 219 -30.74 66.51 -7.19
N HIS A 220 -29.90 65.67 -7.76
CA HIS A 220 -30.32 64.32 -8.14
C HIS A 220 -30.67 63.47 -6.92
N TYR A 221 -29.94 63.63 -5.82
CA TYR A 221 -30.18 62.89 -4.58
C TYR A 221 -31.47 63.39 -3.90
N VAL A 222 -31.68 64.75 -3.87
CA VAL A 222 -32.90 65.31 -3.30
C VAL A 222 -34.12 64.88 -4.12
N LEU A 223 -34.03 64.93 -5.46
CA LEU A 223 -35.10 64.43 -6.35
C LEU A 223 -35.42 62.93 -6.08
N SER A 224 -34.40 62.08 -5.96
CA SER A 224 -34.58 60.67 -5.68
C SER A 224 -35.28 60.40 -4.33
N VAL A 225 -34.92 61.17 -3.31
CA VAL A 225 -35.56 61.08 -2.01
C VAL A 225 -37.04 61.51 -2.06
N VAL A 226 -37.34 62.60 -2.74
CA VAL A 226 -38.70 63.07 -2.92
C VAL A 226 -39.57 62.10 -3.69
N ILE A 227 -39.05 61.52 -4.81
CA ILE A 227 -39.74 60.47 -5.56
C ILE A 227 -39.97 59.24 -4.70
N GLY A 228 -38.94 58.77 -3.97
CA GLY A 228 -39.04 57.61 -3.08
C GLY A 228 -40.12 57.82 -1.97
N LEU A 229 -40.15 59.00 -1.38
CA LEU A 229 -41.10 59.36 -0.33
C LEU A 229 -42.54 59.41 -0.89
N THR A 230 -42.71 60.03 -2.06
CA THR A 230 -44.05 60.10 -2.70
C THR A 230 -44.57 58.73 -3.10
N LEU A 231 -43.70 57.86 -3.66
CA LEU A 231 -44.06 56.47 -3.96
C LEU A 231 -44.43 55.70 -2.69
N PHE A 232 -43.61 55.82 -1.64
CA PHE A 232 -43.86 55.13 -0.37
C PHE A 232 -45.20 55.55 0.26
N ILE A 233 -45.49 56.87 0.29
CA ILE A 233 -46.78 57.38 0.79
C ILE A 233 -47.95 56.93 -0.09
N SER A 234 -47.81 56.93 -1.41
CA SER A 234 -48.84 56.48 -2.34
C SER A 234 -49.15 54.97 -2.11
N ILE A 235 -48.14 54.13 -1.97
CA ILE A 235 -48.31 52.71 -1.70
C ILE A 235 -48.97 52.47 -0.31
N TYR A 236 -48.56 53.27 0.69
CA TYR A 236 -49.15 53.20 2.02
C TYR A 236 -50.65 53.55 2.01
N ILE A 237 -51.05 54.62 1.33
CA ILE A 237 -52.46 55.04 1.19
C ILE A 237 -53.27 54.01 0.38
N TYR A 238 -52.65 53.31 -0.59
CA TYR A 238 -53.36 52.31 -1.39
C TYR A 238 -53.58 50.97 -0.66
N ILE A 239 -52.67 50.61 0.25
CA ILE A 239 -52.73 49.33 0.98
C ILE A 239 -53.54 49.45 2.28
N PHE A 240 -53.50 50.63 2.90
CA PHE A 240 -54.22 50.92 4.17
C PHE A 240 -55.30 51.97 3.97
#